data_2286e80c9b7a1b53661f0b6634111202
#
_entry.id   2286e80c9b7a1b53661f0b6634111202
#
_cell.length_a   1.000
_cell.length_b   1.000
_cell.length_c   1.000
_cell.angle_alpha   90.00
_cell.angle_beta   90.00
_cell.angle_gamma   90.00
#
_symmetry.space_group_name_H-M   'P 1'
#
loop_
_entity.id
_entity.type
_entity.pdbx_description
1 polymer ?
#
loop_
_entity_poly.entity_id
_entity_poly.type
_entity_poly.pdbx_seq_one_letter_code
_entity_poly.pdbx_strand_id
1 'polypeptide(L)'
;MVITAAVGLWAVALSLGVARPARAVGAAADLRPGATHAVVFASAPLSRYAAFVGSPETLVTTYRVVPKTPAPASSPTSAPTPAAAAEREPLEPSEETTYRRGALYHEIGRGAGVSVESGFNGHSYWSSNENRYVVTALEDAARRAITSNALDSGGVIPEGTATREMGSETVDGTPADIVRVTPPGGMSADLAIDHATGALRRIVFDPEDRYRHATVHIIDYKEIAPGVRVPAHFRFGNGPQHELVRGAVQAVSDAELAAPSPSSAWAFGNGDSVPIQVQRGTRIGRRVIVRASINGHPGDFLLDSGAGLILLYQPYARSLGLSMLGRTSYSGVAGGVNTARFARAETIAVGDNTLSNVVVAVSERDPSDKAPYDGILGFDLLAGALVHVDLVKGAVTFGDPTQFQPTIEKGAYAFPVNLADNTPEVLVKIGNYTTRATIDTGDDHFATLSDNLITSGRLVSLPLGTIYFTGVDGITPEPATCYKLNEISVGPYRYQGASVCLAKEAVFGKDGGLIGFDFLRHFNWTFDYTRSHVVMTPNGQ
;
A
#
# COMPACT_ATOMS: atom_id res chain seq x y z
N MET A 1 -8.45 -0.06 8.79
CA MET A 1 -7.86 1.30 8.85
C MET A 1 -6.58 1.27 8.03
N VAL A 2 -6.56 1.88 6.86
CA VAL A 2 -5.35 1.87 6.00
C VAL A 2 -4.47 3.03 6.43
N ILE A 3 -3.34 2.74 7.06
CA ILE A 3 -2.29 3.72 7.35
C ILE A 3 -1.16 3.46 6.36
N THR A 4 -1.00 4.33 5.39
CA THR A 4 0.13 4.28 4.45
C THR A 4 1.09 5.39 4.83
N ALA A 5 2.29 5.05 5.26
CA ALA A 5 3.35 6.03 5.49
C ALA A 5 3.91 6.46 4.13
N ALA A 6 3.92 7.76 3.87
CA ALA A 6 4.48 8.30 2.65
C ALA A 6 6.01 8.42 2.77
N VAL A 7 6.71 7.34 2.49
CA VAL A 7 8.16 7.34 2.25
C VAL A 7 8.38 6.84 0.83
N GLY A 8 8.76 7.74 -0.07
CA GLY A 8 9.03 7.42 -1.48
C GLY A 8 7.75 7.20 -2.32
N LEU A 9 7.55 8.04 -3.32
CA LEU A 9 6.30 8.11 -4.11
C LEU A 9 6.02 6.88 -5.00
N TRP A 10 6.96 5.97 -5.19
CA TRP A 10 6.70 4.70 -5.91
C TRP A 10 5.84 3.73 -5.10
N ALA A 11 5.99 3.68 -3.79
CA ALA A 11 5.11 2.90 -2.92
C ALA A 11 3.67 3.46 -2.87
N VAL A 12 3.50 4.79 -2.97
CA VAL A 12 2.17 5.44 -3.01
C VAL A 12 1.42 5.19 -4.32
N ALA A 13 2.14 4.98 -5.44
CA ALA A 13 1.49 4.59 -6.69
C ALA A 13 0.95 3.14 -6.66
N LEU A 14 1.42 2.31 -5.72
CA LEU A 14 0.94 0.94 -5.50
C LEU A 14 -0.35 0.87 -4.67
N SER A 15 -0.63 1.86 -3.80
CA SER A 15 -1.74 1.84 -2.85
C SER A 15 -3.12 2.22 -3.41
N LEU A 16 -3.25 2.51 -4.70
CA LEU A 16 -4.53 2.89 -5.32
C LEU A 16 -5.07 1.81 -6.26
N GLY A 17 -4.89 0.54 -5.94
CA GLY A 17 -5.37 -0.57 -6.74
C GLY A 17 -6.83 -0.96 -6.47
N VAL A 18 -7.68 -1.04 -7.49
CA VAL A 18 -8.98 -1.70 -7.45
C VAL A 18 -9.28 -2.49 -8.71
N ALA A 19 -9.85 -3.66 -8.47
CA ALA A 19 -10.04 -4.72 -9.44
C ALA A 19 -11.23 -4.54 -10.36
N ARG A 20 -11.04 -4.96 -11.61
CA ARG A 20 -12.12 -5.49 -12.47
C ARG A 20 -12.37 -6.96 -12.11
N PRO A 21 -13.59 -7.51 -12.35
CA PRO A 21 -13.86 -8.92 -12.08
C PRO A 21 -12.87 -9.78 -12.86
N ALA A 22 -12.09 -10.57 -12.15
CA ALA A 22 -11.16 -11.51 -12.74
C ALA A 22 -11.93 -12.55 -13.54
N ARG A 23 -11.79 -12.55 -14.85
CA ARG A 23 -11.78 -13.84 -15.56
C ARG A 23 -10.60 -14.61 -15.00
N ALA A 24 -10.84 -15.85 -14.60
CA ALA A 24 -9.81 -16.74 -14.12
C ALA A 24 -8.57 -16.61 -15.01
N VAL A 25 -7.52 -16.00 -14.48
CA VAL A 25 -6.22 -15.98 -15.15
C VAL A 25 -5.69 -17.38 -14.96
N GLY A 26 -5.61 -18.11 -16.06
CA GLY A 26 -4.87 -19.35 -16.11
C GLY A 26 -3.45 -19.14 -15.56
N ALA A 27 -2.91 -20.21 -14.97
CA ALA A 27 -1.62 -20.28 -14.31
C ALA A 27 -0.61 -19.27 -14.85
N ALA A 28 0.09 -18.59 -13.92
CA ALA A 28 1.15 -17.64 -14.22
C ALA A 28 1.98 -18.15 -15.41
N ALA A 29 1.97 -17.40 -16.50
CA ALA A 29 2.78 -17.73 -17.66
C ALA A 29 4.23 -17.82 -17.20
N ASP A 30 4.88 -18.93 -17.50
CA ASP A 30 6.26 -19.25 -17.17
C ASP A 30 7.18 -18.21 -17.88
N LEU A 31 7.44 -17.09 -17.19
CA LEU A 31 8.30 -16.01 -17.68
C LEU A 31 9.75 -16.43 -17.48
N ARG A 32 10.21 -17.39 -18.26
CA ARG A 32 11.64 -17.69 -18.34
C ARG A 32 12.37 -16.51 -18.96
N PRO A 33 13.53 -16.09 -18.41
CA PRO A 33 14.38 -15.10 -19.07
C PRO A 33 14.89 -15.69 -20.38
N GLY A 34 14.21 -15.37 -21.46
CA GLY A 34 14.61 -15.74 -22.82
C GLY A 34 15.42 -14.63 -23.45
N ALA A 35 16.52 -15.04 -24.10
CA ALA A 35 17.42 -14.31 -24.95
C ALA A 35 16.97 -12.90 -25.40
N THR A 36 17.90 -11.96 -25.38
CA THR A 36 17.83 -10.63 -26.01
C THR A 36 17.41 -10.76 -27.49
N HIS A 37 16.11 -10.76 -27.73
CA HIS A 37 15.58 -10.58 -29.07
C HIS A 37 15.39 -9.09 -29.32
N ALA A 38 15.89 -8.62 -30.47
CA ALA A 38 15.60 -7.28 -30.95
C ALA A 38 14.09 -7.09 -31.02
N VAL A 39 13.55 -6.24 -30.14
CA VAL A 39 12.12 -5.97 -30.08
C VAL A 39 11.75 -5.14 -31.31
N VAL A 40 10.96 -5.72 -32.21
CA VAL A 40 10.37 -4.99 -33.33
C VAL A 40 9.16 -4.24 -32.78
N PHE A 41 9.28 -2.92 -32.59
CA PHE A 41 8.18 -2.08 -32.14
C PHE A 41 7.09 -2.02 -33.21
N ALA A 42 5.87 -2.29 -32.82
CA ALA A 42 4.69 -2.27 -33.69
C ALA A 42 4.26 -0.84 -34.11
N SER A 43 4.86 0.19 -33.54
CA SER A 43 4.52 1.60 -33.89
C SER A 43 5.77 2.46 -34.07
N ALA A 44 5.69 3.42 -35.00
CA ALA A 44 6.77 4.37 -35.27
C ALA A 44 7.13 5.25 -34.06
N PRO A 45 6.18 5.77 -33.25
CA PRO A 45 6.50 6.51 -32.04
C PRO A 45 7.32 5.74 -31.02
N LEU A 46 6.98 4.47 -30.76
CA LEU A 46 7.72 3.61 -29.83
C LEU A 46 9.14 3.33 -30.32
N SER A 47 9.32 3.13 -31.62
CA SER A 47 10.65 2.95 -32.22
C SER A 47 11.53 4.20 -32.03
N ARG A 48 10.94 5.41 -32.18
CA ARG A 48 11.64 6.67 -31.90
C ARG A 48 12.01 6.81 -30.42
N TYR A 49 11.11 6.46 -29.51
CA TYR A 49 11.37 6.47 -28.09
C TYR A 49 12.54 5.55 -27.72
N ALA A 50 12.52 4.31 -28.18
CA ALA A 50 13.58 3.35 -27.92
C ALA A 50 14.95 3.83 -28.46
N ALA A 51 14.96 4.38 -29.67
CA ALA A 51 16.17 4.97 -30.25
C ALA A 51 16.67 6.21 -29.48
N PHE A 52 15.76 6.97 -28.89
CA PHE A 52 16.08 8.16 -28.10
C PHE A 52 16.74 7.82 -26.76
N VAL A 53 16.17 6.86 -26.00
CA VAL A 53 16.66 6.53 -24.65
C VAL A 53 17.84 5.55 -24.64
N GLY A 54 17.98 4.72 -25.68
CA GLY A 54 18.89 3.56 -25.68
C GLY A 54 18.38 2.46 -24.74
N SER A 55 19.01 1.30 -24.80
CA SER A 55 18.55 0.13 -24.02
C SER A 55 19.75 -0.59 -23.40
N PRO A 56 20.35 -0.04 -22.32
CA PRO A 56 21.46 -0.69 -21.66
C PRO A 56 20.96 -1.95 -20.93
N GLU A 57 21.76 -3.01 -20.96
CA GLU A 57 21.46 -4.25 -20.22
C GLU A 57 21.48 -4.02 -18.71
N THR A 58 22.36 -3.15 -18.26
CA THR A 58 22.52 -2.81 -16.83
C THR A 58 22.51 -1.31 -16.63
N LEU A 59 21.81 -0.87 -15.60
CA LEU A 59 21.61 0.55 -15.29
C LEU A 59 21.51 0.76 -13.78
N VAL A 60 22.16 1.79 -13.29
CA VAL A 60 21.95 2.31 -11.92
C VAL A 60 21.59 3.78 -12.01
N THR A 61 20.46 4.15 -11.42
CA THR A 61 20.03 5.55 -11.30
C THR A 61 19.75 5.90 -9.84
N THR A 62 20.11 7.12 -9.46
CA THR A 62 19.73 7.68 -8.16
C THR A 62 19.09 9.03 -8.39
N TYR A 63 17.89 9.20 -7.86
CA TYR A 63 17.13 10.44 -7.88
C TYR A 63 17.02 11.01 -6.48
N ARG A 64 17.05 12.35 -6.38
CA ARG A 64 16.66 13.08 -5.19
C ARG A 64 15.24 13.58 -5.38
N VAL A 65 14.41 13.38 -4.39
CA VAL A 65 13.05 13.94 -4.34
C VAL A 65 13.15 15.33 -3.71
N VAL A 66 12.85 16.36 -4.50
CA VAL A 66 12.89 17.75 -4.04
C VAL A 66 11.48 18.16 -3.61
N PRO A 67 11.26 18.43 -2.33
CA PRO A 67 9.96 18.88 -1.85
C PRO A 67 9.49 20.13 -2.59
N LYS A 68 8.22 20.19 -2.94
CA LYS A 68 7.65 21.37 -3.57
C LYS A 68 7.71 22.55 -2.60
N THR A 69 8.42 23.61 -2.97
CA THR A 69 8.40 24.85 -2.17
C THR A 69 6.96 25.36 -2.10
N PRO A 70 6.40 25.59 -0.90
CA PRO A 70 5.07 26.17 -0.78
C PRO A 70 5.03 27.50 -1.55
N ALA A 71 3.99 27.71 -2.35
CA ALA A 71 3.79 29.02 -2.98
C ALA A 71 3.77 30.10 -1.90
N PRO A 72 4.42 31.27 -2.11
CA PRO A 72 4.36 32.36 -1.14
C PRO A 72 2.87 32.68 -0.88
N ALA A 73 2.48 32.63 0.40
CA ALA A 73 1.10 32.88 0.79
C ALA A 73 0.71 34.29 0.31
N SER A 74 -0.27 34.38 -0.57
CA SER A 74 -0.95 35.62 -0.83
C SER A 74 -1.47 36.12 0.50
N SER A 75 -1.00 37.31 0.96
CA SER A 75 -1.17 37.96 2.26
C SER A 75 -2.30 37.41 3.13
N PRO A 76 -2.02 36.78 4.28
CA PRO A 76 -3.07 36.23 5.12
C PRO A 76 -3.84 37.37 5.83
N THR A 77 -5.13 37.44 5.61
CA THR A 77 -6.03 38.33 6.37
C THR A 77 -6.37 37.76 7.76
N SER A 78 -5.86 36.59 8.13
CA SER A 78 -5.99 36.01 9.47
C SER A 78 -4.74 35.17 9.80
N ALA A 79 -4.33 35.16 11.07
CA ALA A 79 -3.25 34.32 11.55
C ALA A 79 -3.57 32.83 11.27
N PRO A 80 -2.63 32.05 10.70
CA PRO A 80 -2.86 30.62 10.44
C PRO A 80 -3.06 29.89 11.77
N THR A 81 -4.01 28.94 11.79
CA THR A 81 -4.15 28.03 12.93
C THR A 81 -2.89 27.17 13.07
N PRO A 82 -2.54 26.69 14.28
CA PRO A 82 -1.37 25.82 14.48
C PRO A 82 -1.33 24.59 13.55
N ALA A 83 -2.50 24.02 13.21
CA ALA A 83 -2.62 22.94 12.25
C ALA A 83 -2.21 23.35 10.82
N ALA A 84 -2.63 24.55 10.36
CA ALA A 84 -2.24 25.07 9.04
C ALA A 84 -0.75 25.45 8.93
N ALA A 85 -0.08 25.66 10.08
CA ALA A 85 1.37 25.86 10.12
C ALA A 85 2.15 24.54 10.04
N ALA A 86 1.62 23.47 10.65
CA ALA A 86 2.24 22.13 10.58
C ALA A 86 2.22 21.53 9.16
N GLU A 87 1.19 21.84 8.35
CA GLU A 87 1.11 21.43 6.93
C GLU A 87 2.15 22.12 6.02
N ARG A 88 2.86 23.14 6.52
CA ARG A 88 3.80 23.95 5.71
C ARG A 88 5.27 23.58 5.86
N GLU A 89 5.61 22.73 6.80
CA GLU A 89 6.99 22.26 6.88
C GLU A 89 7.24 21.22 5.78
N PRO A 90 8.26 21.44 4.91
CA PRO A 90 8.58 20.48 3.86
C PRO A 90 8.97 19.14 4.49
N LEU A 91 8.50 18.04 3.90
CA LEU A 91 9.03 16.71 4.21
C LEU A 91 10.53 16.69 3.93
N GLU A 92 11.28 15.90 4.69
CA GLU A 92 12.71 15.74 4.46
C GLU A 92 12.97 15.20 3.04
N PRO A 93 14.06 15.67 2.38
CA PRO A 93 14.43 15.16 1.06
C PRO A 93 14.63 13.64 1.14
N SER A 94 14.19 12.95 0.13
CA SER A 94 14.40 11.50 -0.01
C SER A 94 15.23 11.20 -1.26
N GLU A 95 15.84 10.03 -1.27
CA GLU A 95 16.59 9.52 -2.41
C GLU A 95 16.02 8.18 -2.84
N GLU A 96 15.97 7.98 -4.16
CA GLU A 96 15.53 6.72 -4.78
C GLU A 96 16.67 6.18 -5.64
N THR A 97 17.13 4.97 -5.36
CA THR A 97 18.18 4.31 -6.15
C THR A 97 17.62 3.04 -6.77
N THR A 98 17.70 2.95 -8.09
CA THR A 98 17.28 1.75 -8.83
C THR A 98 18.51 1.05 -9.40
N TYR A 99 18.63 -0.24 -9.10
CA TYR A 99 19.56 -1.19 -9.70
C TYR A 99 18.80 -2.04 -10.72
N ARG A 100 19.28 -2.10 -11.96
CA ARG A 100 18.60 -2.84 -13.03
C ARG A 100 19.56 -3.72 -13.82
N ARG A 101 19.12 -4.95 -14.14
CA ARG A 101 19.80 -5.87 -15.04
C ARG A 101 18.73 -6.60 -15.89
N GLY A 102 18.58 -6.16 -17.14
CA GLY A 102 17.47 -6.60 -17.98
C GLY A 102 16.11 -6.28 -17.35
N ALA A 103 15.25 -7.29 -17.18
CA ALA A 103 13.97 -7.16 -16.49
C ALA A 103 14.07 -7.14 -14.97
N LEU A 104 15.16 -7.64 -14.40
CA LEU A 104 15.37 -7.64 -12.95
C LEU A 104 15.64 -6.24 -12.45
N TYR A 105 15.01 -5.84 -11.36
CA TYR A 105 15.30 -4.57 -10.72
C TYR A 105 15.12 -4.63 -9.20
N HIS A 106 15.80 -3.73 -8.52
CA HIS A 106 15.63 -3.41 -7.12
C HIS A 106 15.70 -1.90 -6.97
N GLU A 107 14.66 -1.32 -6.44
CA GLU A 107 14.54 0.09 -6.12
C GLU A 107 14.53 0.28 -4.61
N ILE A 108 15.31 1.24 -4.12
CA ILE A 108 15.46 1.57 -2.72
C ILE A 108 15.14 3.05 -2.53
N GLY A 109 13.99 3.34 -1.93
CA GLY A 109 13.62 4.66 -1.46
C GLY A 109 14.15 4.89 -0.04
N ARG A 110 14.89 5.98 0.18
CA ARG A 110 15.42 6.39 1.50
C ARG A 110 14.93 7.77 1.85
N GLY A 111 14.35 7.91 3.03
CA GLY A 111 13.87 9.20 3.54
C GLY A 111 13.39 9.04 4.98
N ALA A 112 13.29 10.15 5.71
CA ALA A 112 12.82 10.14 7.10
C ALA A 112 13.54 9.13 8.02
N GLY A 113 14.81 8.81 7.72
CA GLY A 113 15.63 7.86 8.49
C GLY A 113 15.28 6.39 8.30
N VAL A 114 14.45 6.05 7.31
CA VAL A 114 14.03 4.68 6.97
C VAL A 114 14.28 4.38 5.48
N SER A 115 14.12 3.12 5.09
CA SER A 115 14.08 2.71 3.69
C SER A 115 12.87 1.83 3.43
N VAL A 116 12.29 2.01 2.24
CA VAL A 116 11.30 1.10 1.65
C VAL A 116 11.85 0.63 0.31
N GLU A 117 11.57 -0.59 -0.04
CA GLU A 117 12.20 -1.22 -1.19
C GLU A 117 11.16 -1.94 -2.05
N SER A 118 11.41 -2.01 -3.35
CA SER A 118 10.58 -2.77 -4.28
C SER A 118 11.44 -3.40 -5.37
N GLY A 119 10.95 -4.45 -6.01
CA GLY A 119 11.71 -5.08 -7.05
C GLY A 119 11.00 -6.20 -7.78
N PHE A 120 11.71 -6.74 -8.77
CA PHE A 120 11.35 -7.94 -9.50
C PHE A 120 12.52 -8.91 -9.51
N ASN A 121 12.31 -10.12 -9.01
CA ASN A 121 13.35 -11.15 -8.87
C ASN A 121 13.36 -12.19 -10.01
N GLY A 122 12.62 -11.95 -11.10
CA GLY A 122 12.45 -12.89 -12.21
C GLY A 122 11.21 -13.79 -12.09
N HIS A 123 10.55 -13.82 -10.93
CA HIS A 123 9.38 -14.66 -10.66
C HIS A 123 8.20 -13.85 -10.12
N SER A 124 8.47 -12.92 -9.23
CA SER A 124 7.45 -12.11 -8.58
C SER A 124 7.90 -10.67 -8.40
N TYR A 125 6.96 -9.76 -8.47
CA TYR A 125 7.11 -8.39 -8.00
C TYR A 125 6.89 -8.37 -6.49
N TRP A 126 7.71 -7.61 -5.77
CA TRP A 126 7.66 -7.50 -4.33
C TRP A 126 7.87 -6.05 -3.88
N SER A 127 7.40 -5.75 -2.69
CA SER A 127 7.66 -4.50 -2.00
C SER A 127 7.96 -4.76 -0.52
N SER A 128 8.60 -3.83 0.15
CA SER A 128 8.82 -3.88 1.59
C SER A 128 8.31 -2.63 2.28
N ASN A 129 8.05 -2.74 3.58
CA ASN A 129 7.76 -1.60 4.44
C ASN A 129 9.01 -1.07 5.16
N GLU A 130 8.83 -0.13 6.09
CA GLU A 130 9.89 0.53 6.87
C GLU A 130 10.68 -0.44 7.78
N ASN A 131 10.08 -1.56 8.14
CA ASN A 131 10.72 -2.66 8.87
C ASN A 131 11.28 -3.74 7.95
N ARG A 132 11.26 -3.49 6.62
CA ARG A 132 11.78 -4.36 5.56
C ARG A 132 11.10 -5.74 5.51
N TYR A 133 9.85 -5.84 5.96
CA TYR A 133 9.02 -7.01 5.68
C TYR A 133 8.63 -7.01 4.21
N VAL A 134 9.00 -8.07 3.51
CA VAL A 134 8.73 -8.22 2.07
C VAL A 134 7.38 -8.87 1.85
N VAL A 135 6.57 -8.24 1.01
CA VAL A 135 5.29 -8.78 0.53
C VAL A 135 5.33 -8.92 -0.98
N THR A 136 4.69 -9.96 -1.51
CA THR A 136 4.55 -10.16 -2.95
C THR A 136 3.41 -9.29 -3.47
N ALA A 137 3.67 -8.50 -4.50
CA ALA A 137 2.64 -7.76 -5.21
C ALA A 137 1.75 -8.74 -5.99
N LEU A 138 0.44 -8.64 -5.78
CA LEU A 138 -0.57 -9.45 -6.45
C LEU A 138 -1.52 -8.56 -7.26
N GLU A 139 -2.16 -9.16 -8.25
CA GLU A 139 -3.27 -8.57 -9.02
C GLU A 139 -2.97 -7.17 -9.57
N ASP A 140 -3.69 -6.12 -9.17
CA ASP A 140 -3.51 -4.77 -9.72
C ASP A 140 -2.17 -4.15 -9.34
N ALA A 141 -1.65 -4.41 -8.15
CA ALA A 141 -0.29 -4.01 -7.75
C ALA A 141 0.75 -4.66 -8.67
N ALA A 142 0.64 -5.97 -8.91
CA ALA A 142 1.50 -6.69 -9.85
C ALA A 142 1.34 -6.16 -11.28
N ARG A 143 0.11 -5.94 -11.76
CA ARG A 143 -0.17 -5.40 -13.10
C ARG A 143 0.46 -4.03 -13.33
N ARG A 144 0.39 -3.15 -12.32
CA ARG A 144 1.03 -1.83 -12.35
C ARG A 144 2.55 -1.97 -12.37
N ALA A 145 3.12 -2.81 -11.50
CA ALA A 145 4.56 -3.06 -11.44
C ALA A 145 5.10 -3.63 -12.76
N ILE A 146 4.35 -4.54 -13.41
CA ILE A 146 4.70 -5.07 -14.75
C ILE A 146 4.79 -3.94 -15.77
N THR A 147 3.80 -3.05 -15.82
CA THR A 147 3.77 -1.95 -16.78
C THR A 147 4.87 -0.93 -16.47
N SER A 148 5.06 -0.56 -15.21
CA SER A 148 6.14 0.35 -14.79
C SER A 148 7.51 -0.21 -15.18
N ASN A 149 7.78 -1.47 -14.82
CA ASN A 149 9.05 -2.13 -15.16
C ASN A 149 9.30 -2.18 -16.68
N ALA A 150 8.25 -2.47 -17.47
CA ALA A 150 8.36 -2.46 -18.94
C ALA A 150 8.73 -1.07 -19.49
N LEU A 151 8.21 0.00 -18.91
CA LEU A 151 8.50 1.38 -19.34
C LEU A 151 9.86 1.87 -18.84
N ASP A 152 10.26 1.50 -17.63
CA ASP A 152 11.52 1.91 -17.00
C ASP A 152 12.74 1.16 -17.56
N SER A 153 12.54 0.07 -18.30
CA SER A 153 13.62 -0.72 -18.90
C SER A 153 14.29 -0.07 -20.14
N GLY A 154 14.14 1.25 -20.30
CA GLY A 154 14.78 2.01 -21.38
C GLY A 154 14.12 1.79 -22.76
N GLY A 155 12.79 1.63 -22.77
CA GLY A 155 12.03 1.44 -24.00
C GLY A 155 12.02 0.01 -24.56
N VAL A 156 12.59 -0.95 -23.84
CA VAL A 156 12.42 -2.38 -24.15
C VAL A 156 11.04 -2.81 -23.68
N ILE A 157 10.08 -2.75 -24.59
CA ILE A 157 8.72 -3.19 -24.31
C ILE A 157 8.66 -4.71 -24.50
N PRO A 158 8.13 -5.46 -23.51
CA PRO A 158 8.07 -6.93 -23.58
C PRO A 158 7.39 -7.43 -24.86
N GLU A 159 7.87 -8.54 -25.39
CA GLU A 159 7.19 -9.24 -26.50
C GLU A 159 5.74 -9.55 -26.14
N GLY A 160 4.82 -9.40 -27.10
CA GLY A 160 3.39 -9.61 -26.87
C GLY A 160 2.67 -8.40 -26.25
N THR A 161 3.35 -7.27 -26.04
CA THR A 161 2.70 -6.03 -25.61
C THR A 161 1.70 -5.55 -26.68
N ALA A 162 0.43 -5.42 -26.29
CA ALA A 162 -0.56 -4.79 -27.16
C ALA A 162 -0.29 -3.28 -27.26
N THR A 163 -0.28 -2.76 -28.50
CA THR A 163 -0.05 -1.33 -28.76
C THR A 163 -1.19 -0.76 -29.61
N ARG A 164 -1.56 0.49 -29.33
CA ARG A 164 -2.57 1.21 -30.12
C ARG A 164 -2.21 2.69 -30.18
N GLU A 165 -2.12 3.23 -31.40
CA GLU A 165 -2.00 4.66 -31.60
C GLU A 165 -3.34 5.34 -31.29
N MET A 166 -3.31 6.38 -30.46
CA MET A 166 -4.47 7.10 -29.95
C MET A 166 -4.62 8.49 -30.58
N GLY A 167 -3.72 8.87 -31.50
CA GLY A 167 -3.64 10.18 -32.12
C GLY A 167 -2.51 11.04 -31.53
N SER A 168 -2.63 12.35 -31.69
CA SER A 168 -1.62 13.31 -31.22
C SER A 168 -2.26 14.40 -30.39
N GLU A 169 -1.51 14.91 -29.42
CA GLU A 169 -1.91 16.05 -28.59
C GLU A 169 -0.73 16.96 -28.29
N THR A 170 -0.96 18.12 -27.70
CA THR A 170 0.09 19.00 -27.22
C THR A 170 0.29 18.76 -25.72
N VAL A 171 1.48 18.31 -25.33
CA VAL A 171 1.88 18.09 -23.94
C VAL A 171 2.96 19.10 -23.55
N ASP A 172 2.68 19.95 -22.56
CA ASP A 172 3.58 21.02 -22.09
C ASP A 172 4.13 21.89 -23.25
N GLY A 173 3.24 22.23 -24.22
CA GLY A 173 3.58 23.04 -25.39
C GLY A 173 4.26 22.30 -26.55
N THR A 174 4.49 20.99 -26.42
CA THR A 174 5.20 20.16 -27.42
C THR A 174 4.23 19.18 -28.10
N PRO A 175 4.18 19.09 -29.43
CA PRO A 175 3.40 18.08 -30.14
C PRO A 175 3.91 16.67 -29.79
N ALA A 176 3.01 15.80 -29.37
CA ALA A 176 3.34 14.43 -28.97
C ALA A 176 2.34 13.43 -29.58
N ASP A 177 2.86 12.29 -30.00
CA ASP A 177 2.06 11.13 -30.42
C ASP A 177 1.66 10.33 -29.19
N ILE A 178 0.38 9.99 -29.08
CA ILE A 178 -0.15 9.20 -27.97
C ILE A 178 -0.23 7.74 -28.37
N VAL A 179 0.48 6.88 -27.63
CA VAL A 179 0.46 5.43 -27.84
C VAL A 179 0.01 4.75 -26.56
N ARG A 180 -1.06 3.99 -26.63
CA ARG A 180 -1.48 3.09 -25.56
C ARG A 180 -0.68 1.81 -25.65
N VAL A 181 -0.08 1.39 -24.54
CA VAL A 181 0.62 0.13 -24.38
C VAL A 181 -0.04 -0.70 -23.28
N THR A 182 -0.11 -2.02 -23.49
CA THR A 182 -0.60 -2.96 -22.47
C THR A 182 0.32 -4.18 -22.48
N PRO A 183 1.33 -4.24 -21.60
CA PRO A 183 2.22 -5.39 -21.50
C PRO A 183 1.46 -6.65 -21.10
N PRO A 184 1.93 -7.85 -21.47
CA PRO A 184 1.33 -9.10 -21.01
C PRO A 184 1.23 -9.16 -19.50
N GLY A 185 0.03 -9.40 -18.98
CA GLY A 185 -0.24 -9.38 -17.53
C GLY A 185 -0.25 -7.99 -16.87
N GLY A 186 0.16 -6.94 -17.58
CA GLY A 186 0.20 -5.56 -17.08
C GLY A 186 -1.13 -4.80 -17.20
N MET A 187 -1.13 -3.54 -16.80
CA MET A 187 -2.21 -2.59 -17.05
C MET A 187 -1.91 -1.72 -18.26
N SER A 188 -2.93 -1.06 -18.79
CA SER A 188 -2.75 -0.12 -19.89
C SER A 188 -2.05 1.15 -19.39
N ALA A 189 -1.20 1.73 -20.25
CA ALA A 189 -0.64 3.05 -20.06
C ALA A 189 -0.66 3.84 -21.37
N ASP A 190 -0.98 5.14 -21.32
CA ASP A 190 -0.86 6.05 -22.44
C ASP A 190 0.47 6.81 -22.36
N LEU A 191 1.26 6.68 -23.40
CA LEU A 191 2.58 7.31 -23.54
C LEU A 191 2.48 8.49 -24.50
N ALA A 192 2.83 9.69 -24.05
CA ALA A 192 2.96 10.86 -24.92
C ALA A 192 4.44 10.98 -25.35
N ILE A 193 4.71 10.69 -26.59
CA ILE A 193 6.04 10.66 -27.21
C ILE A 193 6.22 11.88 -28.11
N ASP A 194 7.19 12.70 -27.82
CA ASP A 194 7.57 13.88 -28.59
C ASP A 194 7.74 13.52 -30.07
N HIS A 195 6.98 14.18 -30.95
CA HIS A 195 6.94 13.88 -32.37
C HIS A 195 8.28 14.09 -33.06
N ALA A 196 9.05 15.10 -32.66
CA ALA A 196 10.31 15.48 -33.29
C ALA A 196 11.51 14.68 -32.75
N THR A 197 11.56 14.47 -31.43
CA THR A 197 12.75 13.91 -30.77
C THR A 197 12.60 12.44 -30.39
N GLY A 198 11.37 11.96 -30.20
CA GLY A 198 11.09 10.64 -29.65
C GLY A 198 11.15 10.59 -28.11
N ALA A 199 11.39 11.71 -27.43
CA ALA A 199 11.41 11.76 -25.97
C ALA A 199 10.02 11.48 -25.38
N LEU A 200 9.94 10.64 -24.36
CA LEU A 200 8.69 10.45 -23.61
C LEU A 200 8.47 11.67 -22.70
N ARG A 201 7.28 12.28 -22.78
CA ARG A 201 6.91 13.49 -22.03
C ARG A 201 5.95 13.19 -20.89
N ARG A 202 5.05 12.24 -21.10
CA ARG A 202 4.03 11.90 -20.10
C ARG A 202 3.67 10.42 -20.19
N ILE A 203 3.42 9.82 -19.03
CA ILE A 203 2.83 8.49 -18.88
C ILE A 203 1.53 8.66 -18.09
N VAL A 204 0.42 8.08 -18.57
CA VAL A 204 -0.82 7.97 -17.81
C VAL A 204 -1.12 6.50 -17.61
N PHE A 205 -0.92 6.00 -16.40
CA PHE A 205 -1.26 4.62 -16.02
C PHE A 205 -2.77 4.50 -15.81
N ASP A 206 -3.34 3.41 -16.25
CA ASP A 206 -4.76 3.11 -16.20
C ASP A 206 -5.67 4.28 -16.66
N PRO A 207 -5.50 4.75 -17.91
CA PRO A 207 -6.14 5.97 -18.40
C PRO A 207 -7.69 5.87 -18.47
N GLU A 208 -8.25 4.68 -18.30
CA GLU A 208 -9.69 4.44 -18.26
C GLU A 208 -10.29 4.58 -16.86
N ASP A 209 -9.47 4.52 -15.82
CA ASP A 209 -9.90 4.75 -14.43
C ASP A 209 -9.82 6.24 -14.08
N ARG A 210 -10.99 6.90 -13.95
CA ARG A 210 -11.08 8.34 -13.68
C ARG A 210 -10.51 8.75 -12.31
N TYR A 211 -10.44 7.84 -11.37
CA TYR A 211 -10.10 8.15 -9.97
C TYR A 211 -8.69 7.71 -9.58
N ARG A 212 -8.10 6.79 -10.37
CA ARG A 212 -6.86 6.12 -10.00
C ARG A 212 -5.78 6.15 -11.07
N HIS A 213 -6.00 6.90 -12.14
CA HIS A 213 -4.92 7.10 -13.10
C HIS A 213 -3.76 7.83 -12.42
N ALA A 214 -2.59 7.25 -12.49
CA ALA A 214 -1.35 7.90 -12.07
C ALA A 214 -0.68 8.53 -13.29
N THR A 215 -0.27 9.77 -13.17
CA THR A 215 0.42 10.49 -14.25
C THR A 215 1.85 10.75 -13.86
N VAL A 216 2.79 10.44 -14.76
CA VAL A 216 4.20 10.82 -14.66
C VAL A 216 4.49 11.86 -15.74
N HIS A 217 5.05 12.99 -15.36
CA HIS A 217 5.53 14.03 -16.28
C HIS A 217 7.04 13.98 -16.32
N ILE A 218 7.64 13.80 -17.50
CA ILE A 218 9.08 13.83 -17.71
C ILE A 218 9.44 15.19 -18.30
N ILE A 219 10.26 15.93 -17.58
CA ILE A 219 10.57 17.32 -17.88
C ILE A 219 11.72 17.38 -18.91
N ASP A 220 12.81 16.69 -18.62
CA ASP A 220 13.97 16.63 -19.48
C ASP A 220 14.78 15.33 -19.28
N TYR A 221 15.84 15.17 -20.07
CA TYR A 221 16.70 13.99 -20.10
C TYR A 221 18.17 14.38 -19.99
N LYS A 222 18.96 13.46 -19.43
CA LYS A 222 20.41 13.54 -19.39
C LYS A 222 21.02 12.31 -20.06
N GLU A 223 22.00 12.54 -20.93
CA GLU A 223 22.83 11.46 -21.46
C GLU A 223 23.86 11.05 -20.40
N ILE A 224 23.84 9.77 -20.00
CA ILE A 224 24.70 9.22 -18.94
C ILE A 224 25.80 8.32 -19.49
N ALA A 225 25.65 7.86 -20.72
CA ALA A 225 26.64 7.15 -21.53
C ALA A 225 26.32 7.40 -23.02
N PRO A 226 27.23 7.18 -23.96
CA PRO A 226 26.98 7.38 -25.37
C PRO A 226 25.69 6.66 -25.85
N GLY A 227 24.71 7.47 -26.27
CA GLY A 227 23.41 6.98 -26.75
C GLY A 227 22.44 6.51 -25.66
N VAL A 228 22.80 6.59 -24.37
CA VAL A 228 21.94 6.20 -23.24
C VAL A 228 21.45 7.43 -22.49
N ARG A 229 20.14 7.67 -22.50
CA ARG A 229 19.49 8.80 -21.84
C ARG A 229 18.50 8.32 -20.80
N VAL A 230 18.51 8.98 -19.65
CA VAL A 230 17.53 8.78 -18.57
C VAL A 230 16.85 10.11 -18.26
N PRO A 231 15.63 10.12 -17.71
CA PRO A 231 15.01 11.34 -17.21
C PRO A 231 15.95 12.07 -16.25
N ALA A 232 16.23 13.36 -16.50
CA ALA A 232 16.98 14.18 -15.56
C ALA A 232 16.05 14.76 -14.50
N HIS A 233 14.84 15.15 -14.91
CA HIS A 233 13.80 15.61 -14.00
C HIS A 233 12.44 15.01 -14.39
N PHE A 234 11.69 14.54 -13.41
CA PHE A 234 10.31 14.08 -13.59
C PHE A 234 9.49 14.32 -12.32
N ARG A 235 8.18 14.18 -12.40
CA ARG A 235 7.26 14.27 -11.26
C ARG A 235 6.03 13.39 -11.44
N PHE A 236 5.46 12.95 -10.34
CA PHE A 236 4.17 12.26 -10.31
C PHE A 236 3.04 13.27 -10.13
N GLY A 237 2.13 13.35 -11.07
CA GLY A 237 1.02 14.29 -11.04
C GLY A 237 1.47 15.71 -10.69
N ASN A 238 0.91 16.27 -9.63
CA ASN A 238 1.32 17.54 -9.05
C ASN A 238 2.28 17.43 -7.86
N GLY A 239 2.84 16.25 -7.65
CA GLY A 239 3.77 15.94 -6.56
C GLY A 239 5.13 16.64 -6.66
N PRO A 240 6.06 16.28 -5.77
CA PRO A 240 7.43 16.79 -5.77
C PRO A 240 8.17 16.39 -7.06
N GLN A 241 9.27 17.11 -7.33
CA GLN A 241 10.13 16.82 -8.47
C GLN A 241 11.21 15.83 -8.05
N HIS A 242 11.48 14.87 -8.93
CA HIS A 242 12.61 13.96 -8.84
C HIS A 242 13.72 14.50 -9.74
N GLU A 243 14.91 14.64 -9.18
CA GLU A 243 16.11 15.15 -9.84
C GLU A 243 17.19 14.08 -9.89
N LEU A 244 17.73 13.81 -11.06
CA LEU A 244 18.79 12.82 -11.25
C LEU A 244 20.09 13.27 -10.56
N VAL A 245 20.51 12.56 -9.54
CA VAL A 245 21.79 12.74 -8.84
C VAL A 245 22.88 11.95 -9.56
N ARG A 246 22.58 10.69 -9.91
CA ARG A 246 23.53 9.78 -10.54
C ARG A 246 22.82 8.88 -11.56
N GLY A 247 23.46 8.70 -12.72
CA GLY A 247 23.10 7.68 -13.69
C GLY A 247 24.37 7.02 -14.22
N ALA A 248 24.42 5.69 -14.28
CA ALA A 248 25.57 4.95 -14.77
C ALA A 248 25.14 3.63 -15.44
N VAL A 249 25.77 3.33 -16.57
CA VAL A 249 25.75 1.99 -17.18
C VAL A 249 26.90 1.21 -16.54
N GLN A 250 26.56 0.33 -15.60
CA GLN A 250 27.56 -0.44 -14.83
C GLN A 250 27.00 -1.82 -14.47
N ALA A 251 27.90 -2.77 -14.18
CA ALA A 251 27.50 -4.10 -13.72
C ALA A 251 26.66 -4.01 -12.44
N VAL A 252 25.63 -4.84 -12.36
CA VAL A 252 24.73 -4.97 -11.21
C VAL A 252 24.79 -6.42 -10.72
N SER A 253 25.16 -6.59 -9.46
CA SER A 253 25.33 -7.90 -8.82
C SER A 253 24.01 -8.50 -8.35
N ASP A 254 23.99 -9.82 -8.07
CA ASP A 254 22.81 -10.47 -7.48
C ASP A 254 22.49 -9.93 -6.08
N ALA A 255 23.51 -9.51 -5.32
CA ALA A 255 23.31 -8.91 -3.99
C ALA A 255 22.58 -7.55 -4.08
N GLU A 256 22.84 -6.75 -5.11
CA GLU A 256 22.15 -5.49 -5.36
C GLU A 256 20.70 -5.68 -5.84
N LEU A 257 20.37 -6.87 -6.39
CA LEU A 257 19.03 -7.22 -6.85
C LEU A 257 18.21 -8.02 -5.82
N ALA A 258 18.84 -8.43 -4.72
CA ALA A 258 18.17 -9.25 -3.70
C ALA A 258 17.16 -8.44 -2.89
N ALA A 259 16.01 -9.04 -2.62
CA ALA A 259 15.05 -8.49 -1.67
C ALA A 259 15.66 -8.40 -0.26
N PRO A 260 15.30 -7.38 0.52
CA PRO A 260 15.82 -7.20 1.87
C PRO A 260 15.35 -8.30 2.83
N SER A 261 16.07 -8.42 3.93
CA SER A 261 15.58 -9.16 5.09
C SER A 261 14.97 -8.18 6.10
N PRO A 262 13.97 -8.60 6.90
CA PRO A 262 13.40 -7.76 7.96
C PRO A 262 14.46 -7.15 8.87
N SER A 263 14.29 -5.89 9.23
CA SER A 263 15.18 -5.18 10.17
C SER A 263 14.83 -5.48 11.63
N SER A 264 13.60 -5.89 11.89
CA SER A 264 13.12 -6.33 13.20
C SER A 264 13.23 -7.85 13.35
N ALA A 265 13.31 -8.32 14.59
CA ALA A 265 13.45 -9.75 14.88
C ALA A 265 12.54 -10.18 16.02
N TRP A 266 11.84 -11.30 15.84
CA TRP A 266 11.05 -11.93 16.87
C TRP A 266 11.91 -12.88 17.75
N ALA A 267 11.69 -12.81 19.06
CA ALA A 267 12.03 -13.82 20.03
C ALA A 267 10.72 -14.35 20.63
N PHE A 268 10.38 -15.59 20.29
CA PHE A 268 9.15 -16.22 20.77
C PHE A 268 9.40 -16.87 22.11
N GLY A 269 8.44 -16.70 23.04
CA GLY A 269 8.42 -17.37 24.34
C GLY A 269 7.87 -18.80 24.26
N ASN A 270 7.24 -19.24 25.34
CA ASN A 270 6.72 -20.61 25.45
C ASN A 270 5.37 -20.83 24.75
N GLY A 271 4.82 -19.81 24.09
CA GLY A 271 3.50 -19.85 23.46
C GLY A 271 2.36 -19.62 24.44
N ASP A 272 2.64 -18.99 25.58
CA ASP A 272 1.62 -18.63 26.55
C ASP A 272 0.62 -17.63 25.98
N SER A 273 -0.65 -17.81 26.34
CA SER A 273 -1.71 -16.91 25.89
C SER A 273 -1.72 -15.62 26.71
N VAL A 274 -1.84 -14.50 25.98
CA VAL A 274 -1.95 -13.16 26.58
C VAL A 274 -3.44 -12.76 26.60
N PRO A 275 -3.97 -12.32 27.75
CA PRO A 275 -5.35 -11.85 27.82
C PRO A 275 -5.59 -10.65 26.89
N ILE A 276 -6.74 -10.65 26.21
CA ILE A 276 -7.23 -9.50 25.45
C ILE A 276 -8.50 -8.95 26.09
N GLN A 277 -8.72 -7.65 25.89
CA GLN A 277 -9.97 -7.01 26.26
C GLN A 277 -10.77 -6.71 25.00
N VAL A 278 -11.97 -7.23 24.91
CA VAL A 278 -12.92 -6.85 23.88
C VAL A 278 -13.74 -5.68 24.44
N GLN A 279 -13.38 -4.47 24.09
CA GLN A 279 -14.12 -3.29 24.53
C GLN A 279 -15.48 -3.24 23.82
N ARG A 280 -16.54 -3.04 24.61
CA ARG A 280 -17.91 -2.87 24.15
C ARG A 280 -18.36 -1.44 24.47
N GLY A 281 -18.02 -0.50 23.61
CA GLY A 281 -18.37 0.90 23.80
C GLY A 281 -19.52 1.34 22.90
N THR A 282 -20.41 2.19 23.42
CA THR A 282 -21.52 2.79 22.65
C THR A 282 -21.07 3.90 21.70
N ARG A 283 -19.84 4.41 21.83
CA ARG A 283 -19.28 5.50 21.00
C ARG A 283 -18.05 5.12 20.21
N ILE A 284 -17.33 4.05 20.58
CA ILE A 284 -16.02 3.68 20.00
C ILE A 284 -16.10 2.30 19.32
N GLY A 285 -17.26 1.66 19.35
CA GLY A 285 -17.45 0.32 18.78
C GLY A 285 -16.74 -0.79 19.57
N ARG A 286 -16.70 -1.98 18.99
CA ARG A 286 -16.01 -3.14 19.56
C ARG A 286 -14.57 -3.15 19.09
N ARG A 287 -13.63 -3.25 20.02
CA ARG A 287 -12.19 -3.21 19.75
C ARG A 287 -11.48 -4.34 20.50
N VAL A 288 -10.46 -4.90 19.90
CA VAL A 288 -9.57 -5.86 20.55
C VAL A 288 -8.37 -5.12 21.09
N ILE A 289 -8.29 -5.03 22.41
CA ILE A 289 -7.18 -4.36 23.10
C ILE A 289 -6.27 -5.44 23.69
N VAL A 290 -4.97 -5.27 23.45
CA VAL A 290 -3.92 -6.12 23.99
C VAL A 290 -2.98 -5.30 24.87
N ARG A 291 -2.58 -5.88 26.01
CA ARG A 291 -1.55 -5.32 26.87
C ARG A 291 -0.18 -5.64 26.30
N ALA A 292 0.63 -4.63 26.03
CA ALA A 292 2.00 -4.77 25.56
C ALA A 292 2.93 -3.83 26.32
N SER A 293 4.24 -4.00 26.17
CA SER A 293 5.22 -3.03 26.63
C SER A 293 6.16 -2.62 25.50
N ILE A 294 6.48 -1.32 25.43
CA ILE A 294 7.45 -0.79 24.48
C ILE A 294 8.63 -0.25 25.29
N ASN A 295 9.83 -0.74 25.02
CA ASN A 295 11.04 -0.44 25.80
C ASN A 295 10.83 -0.64 27.31
N GLY A 296 10.07 -1.68 27.70
CA GLY A 296 9.75 -1.99 29.10
C GLY A 296 8.61 -1.16 29.72
N HIS A 297 8.05 -0.16 29.03
CA HIS A 297 6.92 0.64 29.50
C HIS A 297 5.60 -0.02 29.10
N PRO A 298 4.74 -0.42 30.03
CA PRO A 298 3.46 -1.04 29.71
C PRO A 298 2.45 -0.05 29.13
N GLY A 299 1.62 -0.54 28.22
CA GLY A 299 0.52 0.22 27.61
C GLY A 299 -0.59 -0.70 27.13
N ASP A 300 -1.73 -0.13 26.77
CA ASP A 300 -2.87 -0.80 26.17
C ASP A 300 -2.99 -0.40 24.70
N PHE A 301 -3.07 -1.37 23.80
CA PHE A 301 -2.99 -1.11 22.37
C PHE A 301 -4.14 -1.76 21.61
N LEU A 302 -4.64 -1.06 20.61
CA LEU A 302 -5.55 -1.64 19.62
C LEU A 302 -4.80 -2.64 18.75
N LEU A 303 -5.25 -3.89 18.69
CA LEU A 303 -4.80 -4.86 17.68
C LEU A 303 -5.60 -4.63 16.40
N ASP A 304 -4.93 -4.13 15.37
CA ASP A 304 -5.58 -3.60 14.17
C ASP A 304 -4.94 -4.14 12.89
N SER A 305 -5.60 -5.13 12.28
CA SER A 305 -5.15 -5.71 11.02
C SER A 305 -5.32 -4.78 9.82
N GLY A 306 -6.15 -3.74 9.94
CA GLY A 306 -6.31 -2.69 8.94
C GLY A 306 -5.26 -1.58 9.02
N ALA A 307 -4.34 -1.64 10.00
CA ALA A 307 -3.24 -0.69 10.12
C ALA A 307 -1.96 -1.25 9.49
N GLY A 308 -1.43 -0.55 8.47
CA GLY A 308 -0.22 -0.96 7.75
C GLY A 308 1.09 -0.81 8.52
N LEU A 309 1.06 -0.28 9.74
CA LEU A 309 2.24 -0.06 10.60
C LEU A 309 1.83 0.00 12.08
N ILE A 310 2.83 0.09 12.98
CA ILE A 310 2.61 0.38 14.40
C ILE A 310 2.58 1.90 14.60
N LEU A 311 1.50 2.41 15.19
CA LEU A 311 1.32 3.84 15.48
C LEU A 311 1.22 4.07 17.00
N LEU A 312 2.06 4.95 17.53
CA LEU A 312 2.04 5.36 18.93
C LEU A 312 1.45 6.76 19.07
N TYR A 313 0.64 6.97 20.10
CA TYR A 313 0.11 8.29 20.41
C TYR A 313 1.06 9.08 21.29
N GLN A 314 1.05 10.41 21.11
CA GLN A 314 1.99 11.34 21.74
C GLN A 314 2.09 11.23 23.27
N PRO A 315 0.99 11.12 24.06
CA PRO A 315 1.11 11.03 25.51
C PRO A 315 1.96 9.85 25.97
N TYR A 316 1.75 8.69 25.36
CA TYR A 316 2.51 7.47 25.67
C TYR A 316 3.93 7.54 25.10
N ALA A 317 4.08 7.91 23.83
CA ALA A 317 5.37 7.95 23.15
C ALA A 317 6.39 8.88 23.84
N ARG A 318 5.94 10.00 24.44
CA ARG A 318 6.80 10.92 25.20
C ARG A 318 7.46 10.25 26.41
N SER A 319 6.80 9.27 27.01
CA SER A 319 7.34 8.55 28.19
C SER A 319 8.42 7.53 27.85
N LEU A 320 8.55 7.16 26.57
CA LEU A 320 9.39 6.03 26.12
C LEU A 320 10.85 6.43 25.84
N GLY A 321 11.15 7.71 25.68
CA GLY A 321 12.50 8.16 25.30
C GLY A 321 12.98 7.64 23.95
N LEU A 322 12.07 7.50 22.98
CA LEU A 322 12.37 6.91 21.66
C LEU A 322 13.38 7.75 20.87
N SER A 323 14.28 7.08 20.17
CA SER A 323 15.14 7.70 19.17
C SER A 323 14.31 8.10 17.95
N MET A 324 14.01 9.40 17.84
CA MET A 324 13.25 9.94 16.72
C MET A 324 14.08 9.91 15.44
N LEU A 325 13.45 9.47 14.36
CA LEU A 325 13.96 9.51 12.98
C LEU A 325 13.38 10.74 12.26
N GLY A 326 13.09 10.65 10.97
CA GLY A 326 12.54 11.76 10.21
C GLY A 326 11.01 11.88 10.32
N ARG A 327 10.48 12.98 9.75
CA ARG A 327 9.04 13.23 9.65
C ARG A 327 8.42 12.42 8.52
N THR A 328 7.19 12.01 8.74
CA THR A 328 6.35 11.30 7.77
C THR A 328 4.91 11.75 7.90
N SER A 329 4.06 11.25 7.05
CA SER A 329 2.62 11.44 7.15
C SER A 329 1.90 10.09 7.06
N TYR A 330 0.73 10.02 7.64
CA TYR A 330 -0.17 8.89 7.52
C TYR A 330 -1.59 9.39 7.24
N SER A 331 -2.37 8.55 6.59
CA SER A 331 -3.80 8.81 6.36
C SER A 331 -4.63 7.68 6.93
N GLY A 332 -5.78 8.03 7.49
CA GLY A 332 -6.82 7.05 7.82
C GLY A 332 -7.82 6.88 6.68
N VAL A 333 -8.76 5.95 6.83
CA VAL A 333 -9.83 5.68 5.85
C VAL A 333 -10.66 6.92 5.50
N ALA A 334 -10.80 7.88 6.41
CA ALA A 334 -11.54 9.12 6.15
C ALA A 334 -10.74 10.17 5.33
N GLY A 335 -9.57 9.82 4.80
CA GLY A 335 -8.80 10.66 3.87
C GLY A 335 -8.05 11.84 4.51
N GLY A 336 -8.14 12.05 5.82
CA GLY A 336 -7.35 13.05 6.53
C GLY A 336 -5.87 12.67 6.55
N VAL A 337 -4.99 13.59 6.13
CA VAL A 337 -3.53 13.42 6.23
C VAL A 337 -3.06 13.98 7.55
N ASN A 338 -2.38 13.16 8.33
CA ASN A 338 -1.80 13.52 9.62
C ASN A 338 -0.28 13.43 9.56
N THR A 339 0.39 14.27 10.34
CA THR A 339 1.83 14.22 10.51
C THR A 339 2.23 13.24 11.60
N ALA A 340 3.33 12.56 11.37
CA ALA A 340 3.98 11.66 12.31
C ALA A 340 5.50 11.78 12.18
N ARG A 341 6.20 11.18 13.13
CA ARG A 341 7.63 10.93 13.01
C ARG A 341 7.89 9.44 13.12
N PHE A 342 8.77 8.92 12.29
CA PHE A 342 9.32 7.62 12.58
C PHE A 342 10.20 7.68 13.82
N ALA A 343 10.18 6.60 14.57
CA ALA A 343 11.03 6.39 15.72
C ALA A 343 11.44 4.92 15.78
N ARG A 344 12.50 4.63 16.50
CA ARG A 344 12.96 3.27 16.71
C ARG A 344 12.64 2.84 18.14
N ALA A 345 11.84 1.79 18.26
CA ALA A 345 11.64 1.06 19.51
C ALA A 345 12.68 -0.08 19.58
N GLU A 346 13.37 -0.21 20.69
CA GLU A 346 14.31 -1.32 20.92
C GLU A 346 13.57 -2.64 21.05
N THR A 347 12.45 -2.62 21.79
CA THR A 347 11.61 -3.80 22.04
C THR A 347 10.14 -3.46 22.10
N ILE A 348 9.33 -4.37 21.58
CA ILE A 348 7.87 -4.44 21.80
C ILE A 348 7.58 -5.83 22.33
N ALA A 349 7.13 -5.94 23.59
CA ALA A 349 6.84 -7.23 24.21
C ALA A 349 5.34 -7.42 24.41
N VAL A 350 4.84 -8.61 24.07
CA VAL A 350 3.45 -9.04 24.29
C VAL A 350 3.51 -10.41 24.99
N GLY A 351 3.21 -10.42 26.29
CA GLY A 351 3.48 -11.58 27.12
C GLY A 351 4.98 -11.87 27.21
N ASP A 352 5.38 -13.10 26.93
CA ASP A 352 6.77 -13.56 26.88
C ASP A 352 7.40 -13.45 25.48
N ASN A 353 6.68 -12.92 24.50
CA ASN A 353 7.16 -12.74 23.13
C ASN A 353 7.68 -11.31 22.94
N THR A 354 8.81 -11.18 22.26
CA THR A 354 9.46 -9.88 22.04
C THR A 354 9.81 -9.67 20.58
N LEU A 355 9.36 -8.56 20.02
CA LEU A 355 9.79 -8.04 18.73
C LEU A 355 10.82 -6.92 18.97
N SER A 356 12.01 -7.05 18.42
CA SER A 356 13.12 -6.10 18.64
C SER A 356 13.45 -5.28 17.40
N ASN A 357 14.07 -4.10 17.63
CA ASN A 357 14.56 -3.19 16.59
C ASN A 357 13.46 -2.74 15.59
N VAL A 358 12.36 -2.23 16.11
CA VAL A 358 11.16 -1.92 15.33
C VAL A 358 11.09 -0.44 15.00
N VAL A 359 10.89 -0.11 13.73
CA VAL A 359 10.48 1.23 13.33
C VAL A 359 8.98 1.37 13.59
N VAL A 360 8.60 2.41 14.32
CA VAL A 360 7.22 2.75 14.63
C VAL A 360 6.92 4.18 14.20
N ALA A 361 5.68 4.50 13.90
CA ALA A 361 5.25 5.87 13.71
C ALA A 361 4.77 6.47 15.04
N VAL A 362 5.15 7.70 15.32
CA VAL A 362 4.67 8.47 16.47
C VAL A 362 3.83 9.61 15.92
N SER A 363 2.54 9.61 16.23
CA SER A 363 1.63 10.70 15.83
C SER A 363 2.11 12.03 16.44
N GLU A 364 2.26 13.07 15.63
CA GLU A 364 2.55 14.42 16.14
C GLU A 364 1.33 15.08 16.77
N ARG A 365 0.19 14.46 16.65
CA ARG A 365 -1.08 14.90 17.18
C ARG A 365 -1.46 14.07 18.39
N ASP A 366 -1.94 14.73 19.44
CA ASP A 366 -2.64 14.04 20.50
C ASP A 366 -3.97 13.52 19.95
N PRO A 367 -4.30 12.24 20.15
CA PRO A 367 -5.63 11.77 19.80
C PRO A 367 -6.62 12.69 20.53
N SER A 368 -7.68 13.10 19.82
CA SER A 368 -8.74 13.89 20.47
C SER A 368 -9.17 13.15 21.73
N ASP A 369 -8.75 13.58 22.87
CA ASP A 369 -9.10 13.30 24.27
C ASP A 369 -9.61 11.90 24.68
N LYS A 370 -9.77 10.90 23.80
CA LYS A 370 -10.62 9.74 24.11
C LYS A 370 -10.27 8.41 23.45
N ALA A 371 -9.12 8.25 22.78
CA ALA A 371 -8.71 6.90 22.43
C ALA A 371 -8.38 6.15 23.74
N PRO A 372 -9.10 5.06 24.08
CA PRO A 372 -8.87 4.34 25.34
C PRO A 372 -7.63 3.43 25.26
N TYR A 373 -6.69 3.74 24.39
CA TYR A 373 -5.47 2.97 24.14
C TYR A 373 -4.32 3.92 23.75
N ASP A 374 -3.10 3.46 24.00
CA ASP A 374 -1.85 4.23 23.88
C ASP A 374 -1.30 4.23 22.44
N GLY A 375 -1.85 3.39 21.59
CA GLY A 375 -1.44 3.27 20.19
C GLY A 375 -2.10 2.09 19.49
N ILE A 376 -1.60 1.77 18.32
CA ILE A 376 -2.11 0.75 17.42
C ILE A 376 -0.98 -0.21 17.09
N LEU A 377 -1.23 -1.52 17.25
CA LEU A 377 -0.34 -2.58 16.81
C LEU A 377 -0.90 -3.16 15.51
N GLY A 378 -0.28 -2.77 14.40
CA GLY A 378 -0.68 -3.13 13.04
C GLY A 378 0.21 -4.19 12.40
N PHE A 379 0.43 -4.02 11.10
CA PHE A 379 1.11 -4.99 10.23
C PHE A 379 2.43 -5.51 10.78
N ASP A 380 3.30 -4.65 11.29
CA ASP A 380 4.64 -5.05 11.73
C ASP A 380 4.61 -6.08 12.87
N LEU A 381 3.58 -6.02 13.75
CA LEU A 381 3.38 -7.03 14.77
C LEU A 381 2.90 -8.35 14.17
N LEU A 382 2.11 -8.30 13.11
CA LEU A 382 1.47 -9.47 12.50
C LEU A 382 2.36 -10.14 11.45
N ALA A 383 3.28 -9.40 10.82
CA ALA A 383 4.02 -9.85 9.64
C ALA A 383 5.03 -10.98 9.92
N GLY A 384 5.69 -10.94 11.06
CA GLY A 384 6.76 -11.88 11.40
C GLY A 384 6.36 -12.99 12.35
N ALA A 385 5.09 -13.08 12.76
CA ALA A 385 4.59 -14.04 13.72
C ALA A 385 3.32 -14.75 13.20
N LEU A 386 3.07 -15.94 13.73
CA LEU A 386 1.76 -16.57 13.66
C LEU A 386 0.93 -16.05 14.84
N VAL A 387 -0.07 -15.20 14.58
CA VAL A 387 -0.86 -14.54 15.62
C VAL A 387 -2.26 -15.13 15.66
N HIS A 388 -2.58 -15.86 16.72
CA HIS A 388 -3.90 -16.46 16.92
C HIS A 388 -4.69 -15.68 17.97
N VAL A 389 -5.88 -15.21 17.59
CA VAL A 389 -6.83 -14.51 18.47
C VAL A 389 -8.03 -15.40 18.74
N ASP A 390 -8.16 -15.84 19.98
CA ASP A 390 -9.30 -16.63 20.47
C ASP A 390 -10.27 -15.71 21.22
N LEU A 391 -11.34 -15.30 20.54
CA LEU A 391 -12.36 -14.43 21.12
C LEU A 391 -13.21 -15.11 22.20
N VAL A 392 -13.31 -16.44 22.16
CA VAL A 392 -14.08 -17.22 23.16
C VAL A 392 -13.32 -17.26 24.47
N LYS A 393 -12.01 -17.53 24.42
CA LYS A 393 -11.15 -17.51 25.59
C LYS A 393 -10.73 -16.10 26.01
N GLY A 394 -10.89 -15.11 25.12
CA GLY A 394 -10.42 -13.76 25.36
C GLY A 394 -8.88 -13.68 25.42
N ALA A 395 -8.20 -14.30 24.49
CA ALA A 395 -6.75 -14.42 24.51
C ALA A 395 -6.13 -14.31 23.11
N VAL A 396 -4.87 -13.85 23.06
CA VAL A 396 -4.02 -13.90 21.87
C VAL A 396 -2.77 -14.72 22.16
N THR A 397 -2.31 -15.50 21.18
CA THR A 397 -1.04 -16.25 21.25
C THR A 397 -0.18 -15.89 20.05
N PHE A 398 1.13 -15.92 20.27
CA PHE A 398 2.15 -15.69 19.24
C PHE A 398 2.99 -16.94 19.07
N GLY A 399 3.31 -17.30 17.83
CA GLY A 399 4.13 -18.45 17.51
C GLY A 399 5.08 -18.17 16.35
N ASP A 400 6.16 -18.93 16.32
CA ASP A 400 7.11 -18.91 15.22
C ASP A 400 6.48 -19.55 13.97
N PRO A 401 6.26 -18.79 12.89
CA PRO A 401 5.65 -19.31 11.66
C PRO A 401 6.52 -20.35 10.95
N THR A 402 7.81 -20.45 11.29
CA THR A 402 8.72 -21.47 10.73
C THR A 402 8.55 -22.82 11.40
N GLN A 403 8.12 -22.84 12.65
CA GLN A 403 7.92 -24.06 13.47
C GLN A 403 6.48 -24.52 13.52
N PHE A 404 5.55 -23.60 13.40
CA PHE A 404 4.12 -23.85 13.53
C PHE A 404 3.37 -23.53 12.25
N GLN A 405 2.31 -24.29 12.01
CA GLN A 405 1.32 -24.01 10.96
C GLN A 405 -0.05 -23.91 11.62
N PRO A 406 -0.94 -23.02 11.12
CA PRO A 406 -2.31 -22.97 11.62
C PRO A 406 -2.99 -24.32 11.37
N THR A 407 -3.64 -24.84 12.41
CA THR A 407 -4.50 -26.01 12.25
C THR A 407 -5.79 -25.57 11.57
N ILE A 408 -6.12 -26.19 10.43
CA ILE A 408 -7.40 -25.98 9.75
C ILE A 408 -8.42 -26.93 10.36
N GLU A 409 -9.17 -26.44 11.33
CA GLU A 409 -10.23 -27.17 11.99
C GLU A 409 -11.45 -27.34 11.08
N LYS A 410 -12.37 -28.26 11.45
CA LYS A 410 -13.62 -28.43 10.70
C LYS A 410 -14.44 -27.14 10.70
N GLY A 411 -14.75 -26.65 9.50
CA GLY A 411 -15.47 -25.38 9.30
C GLY A 411 -14.57 -24.15 9.24
N ALA A 412 -13.28 -24.26 9.54
CA ALA A 412 -12.30 -23.20 9.32
C ALA A 412 -11.99 -23.02 7.83
N TYR A 413 -11.59 -21.81 7.47
CA TYR A 413 -11.17 -21.49 6.12
C TYR A 413 -9.92 -20.59 6.15
N ALA A 414 -8.92 -20.96 5.38
CA ALA A 414 -7.72 -20.16 5.16
C ALA A 414 -7.96 -19.24 3.96
N PHE A 415 -8.15 -17.96 4.25
CA PHE A 415 -8.29 -16.94 3.23
C PHE A 415 -6.92 -16.61 2.66
N PRO A 416 -6.68 -16.78 1.35
CA PRO A 416 -5.54 -16.14 0.72
C PRO A 416 -5.75 -14.63 0.76
N VAL A 417 -4.75 -13.89 1.23
CA VAL A 417 -4.81 -12.44 1.36
C VAL A 417 -3.75 -11.76 0.49
N ASN A 418 -4.11 -10.63 -0.10
CA ASN A 418 -3.17 -9.72 -0.70
C ASN A 418 -2.66 -8.76 0.39
N LEU A 419 -1.34 -8.67 0.54
CA LEU A 419 -0.67 -7.84 1.54
C LEU A 419 0.07 -6.63 0.95
N ALA A 420 -0.17 -6.30 -0.32
CA ALA A 420 0.58 -5.26 -1.02
C ALA A 420 0.54 -3.89 -0.34
N ASP A 421 -0.53 -3.58 0.38
CA ASP A 421 -0.70 -2.34 1.16
C ASP A 421 -0.46 -2.54 2.66
N ASN A 422 0.28 -3.60 3.04
CA ASN A 422 0.53 -4.00 4.43
C ASN A 422 -0.77 -4.26 5.23
N THR A 423 -1.86 -4.61 4.54
CA THR A 423 -3.15 -4.97 5.14
C THR A 423 -3.73 -6.19 4.42
N PRO A 424 -4.47 -7.09 5.12
CA PRO A 424 -4.95 -8.33 4.54
C PRO A 424 -6.23 -8.10 3.71
N GLU A 425 -6.08 -7.97 2.41
CA GLU A 425 -7.19 -7.79 1.49
C GLU A 425 -7.74 -9.14 0.99
N VAL A 426 -9.06 -9.30 0.99
CA VAL A 426 -9.79 -10.49 0.54
C VAL A 426 -10.87 -10.15 -0.48
N LEU A 427 -11.37 -11.16 -1.18
CA LEU A 427 -12.51 -11.04 -2.08
C LEU A 427 -13.83 -11.15 -1.32
N VAL A 428 -14.74 -10.22 -1.57
CA VAL A 428 -16.11 -10.16 -1.03
C VAL A 428 -17.09 -10.23 -2.17
N LYS A 429 -18.11 -11.07 -2.05
CA LYS A 429 -19.15 -11.25 -3.07
C LYS A 429 -20.50 -10.74 -2.58
N ILE A 430 -21.15 -9.91 -3.40
CA ILE A 430 -22.48 -9.36 -3.18
C ILE A 430 -23.33 -9.69 -4.42
N GLY A 431 -24.21 -10.67 -4.30
CA GLY A 431 -24.93 -11.19 -5.46
C GLY A 431 -23.96 -11.68 -6.56
N ASN A 432 -24.04 -11.09 -7.74
CA ASN A 432 -23.14 -11.39 -8.88
C ASN A 432 -21.89 -10.50 -8.94
N TYR A 433 -21.73 -9.60 -7.98
CA TYR A 433 -20.61 -8.67 -7.95
C TYR A 433 -19.54 -9.15 -6.95
N THR A 434 -18.29 -9.02 -7.34
CA THR A 434 -17.14 -9.27 -6.47
C THR A 434 -16.37 -7.99 -6.29
N THR A 435 -16.09 -7.63 -5.05
CA THR A 435 -15.27 -6.50 -4.64
C THR A 435 -14.15 -7.00 -3.73
N ARG A 436 -13.27 -6.10 -3.31
CA ARG A 436 -12.22 -6.37 -2.34
C ARG A 436 -12.50 -5.65 -1.05
N ALA A 437 -12.02 -6.22 0.03
CA ALA A 437 -12.07 -5.55 1.31
C ALA A 437 -10.92 -6.01 2.20
N THR A 438 -10.35 -5.10 2.95
CA THR A 438 -9.38 -5.39 4.00
C THR A 438 -10.09 -6.04 5.18
N ILE A 439 -9.56 -7.13 5.70
CA ILE A 439 -9.95 -7.66 7.02
C ILE A 439 -9.42 -6.68 8.05
N ASP A 440 -10.34 -5.94 8.69
CA ASP A 440 -10.02 -4.81 9.56
C ASP A 440 -10.59 -5.03 10.98
N THR A 441 -9.75 -5.45 11.91
CA THR A 441 -10.13 -5.60 13.32
C THR A 441 -10.31 -4.26 14.03
N GLY A 442 -9.93 -3.17 13.40
CA GLY A 442 -10.13 -1.78 13.85
C GLY A 442 -11.46 -1.17 13.40
N ASP A 443 -12.16 -1.72 12.40
CA ASP A 443 -13.52 -1.31 12.01
C ASP A 443 -14.58 -2.07 12.82
N ASP A 444 -15.58 -1.39 13.36
CA ASP A 444 -16.63 -1.99 14.19
C ASP A 444 -17.91 -2.40 13.44
N HIS A 445 -17.99 -2.09 12.15
CA HIS A 445 -19.12 -2.44 11.31
C HIS A 445 -19.02 -3.90 10.82
N PHE A 446 -20.09 -4.39 10.17
CA PHE A 446 -20.03 -5.67 9.46
C PHE A 446 -19.14 -5.55 8.22
N ALA A 447 -19.41 -4.56 7.40
CA ALA A 447 -18.57 -4.15 6.27
C ALA A 447 -18.84 -2.68 5.92
N THR A 448 -17.77 -1.99 5.50
CA THR A 448 -17.83 -0.63 4.95
C THR A 448 -17.21 -0.68 3.55
N LEU A 449 -18.02 -0.47 2.51
CA LEU A 449 -17.61 -0.65 1.11
C LEU A 449 -17.79 0.65 0.32
N SER A 450 -17.28 0.67 -0.92
CA SER A 450 -17.46 1.80 -1.84
C SER A 450 -18.92 1.96 -2.27
N ASP A 451 -19.41 3.20 -2.35
CA ASP A 451 -20.75 3.54 -2.83
C ASP A 451 -20.92 3.33 -4.36
N ASN A 452 -19.85 3.00 -5.06
CA ASN A 452 -19.92 2.56 -6.45
C ASN A 452 -20.86 1.37 -6.67
N LEU A 453 -21.09 0.57 -5.65
CA LEU A 453 -22.09 -0.51 -5.68
C LEU A 453 -23.51 -0.02 -6.00
N ILE A 454 -23.89 1.16 -5.48
CA ILE A 454 -25.17 1.81 -5.77
C ILE A 454 -25.09 2.61 -7.07
N THR A 455 -24.08 3.47 -7.22
CA THR A 455 -23.92 4.38 -8.35
C THR A 455 -23.78 3.66 -9.69
N SER A 456 -23.22 2.45 -9.68
CA SER A 456 -23.14 1.57 -10.85
C SER A 456 -24.39 0.70 -11.08
N GLY A 457 -25.43 0.85 -10.26
CA GLY A 457 -26.66 0.05 -10.33
C GLY A 457 -26.49 -1.43 -9.94
N ARG A 458 -25.38 -1.80 -9.32
CA ARG A 458 -25.05 -3.18 -8.93
C ARG A 458 -25.78 -3.61 -7.65
N LEU A 459 -26.13 -2.64 -6.82
CA LEU A 459 -26.94 -2.85 -5.62
C LEU A 459 -28.19 -1.96 -5.68
N VAL A 460 -29.35 -2.58 -5.57
CA VAL A 460 -30.64 -1.88 -5.41
C VAL A 460 -31.20 -2.27 -4.05
N SER A 461 -31.19 -1.36 -3.10
CA SER A 461 -31.71 -1.55 -1.75
C SER A 461 -32.16 -0.22 -1.15
N LEU A 462 -33.07 -0.30 -0.17
CA LEU A 462 -33.47 0.89 0.58
C LEU A 462 -32.43 1.18 1.69
N PRO A 463 -32.06 2.46 1.91
CA PRO A 463 -31.16 2.82 2.97
C PRO A 463 -31.80 2.58 4.34
N LEU A 464 -30.99 2.10 5.29
CA LEU A 464 -31.33 1.96 6.71
C LEU A 464 -31.10 3.27 7.47
N GLY A 465 -30.09 4.04 7.04
CA GLY A 465 -29.67 5.29 7.68
C GLY A 465 -28.24 5.64 7.31
N THR A 466 -27.82 6.80 7.78
CA THR A 466 -26.43 7.28 7.59
C THR A 466 -25.70 7.24 8.92
N ILE A 467 -24.51 6.69 8.89
CA ILE A 467 -23.54 6.77 9.98
C ILE A 467 -22.42 7.75 9.62
N TYR A 468 -21.68 8.17 10.61
CA TYR A 468 -20.44 8.91 10.42
C TYR A 468 -19.31 8.10 11.02
N PHE A 469 -18.31 7.78 10.23
CA PHE A 469 -17.11 7.12 10.71
C PHE A 469 -15.92 8.07 10.61
N THR A 470 -14.98 7.90 11.50
CA THR A 470 -13.72 8.66 11.52
C THR A 470 -12.59 7.66 11.31
N GLY A 471 -11.60 8.07 10.52
CA GLY A 471 -10.33 7.36 10.46
C GLY A 471 -9.54 7.51 11.78
N VAL A 472 -8.30 7.09 11.74
CA VAL A 472 -7.35 7.22 12.87
C VAL A 472 -7.15 8.66 13.33
N ASP A 473 -7.47 9.64 12.50
CA ASP A 473 -7.39 11.07 12.81
C ASP A 473 -8.47 11.55 13.78
N GLY A 474 -9.60 10.85 13.86
CA GLY A 474 -10.71 11.18 14.73
C GLY A 474 -11.41 12.52 14.46
N ILE A 475 -11.10 13.22 13.34
CA ILE A 475 -11.45 14.61 13.13
C ILE A 475 -12.46 14.82 12.04
N THR A 476 -12.22 14.20 10.91
CA THR A 476 -13.06 14.38 9.73
C THR A 476 -14.06 13.23 9.65
N PRO A 477 -15.29 13.41 10.17
CA PRO A 477 -16.29 12.37 10.02
C PRO A 477 -16.73 12.28 8.57
N GLU A 478 -16.55 11.11 7.96
CA GLU A 478 -17.07 10.80 6.63
C GLU A 478 -18.41 10.09 6.74
N PRO A 479 -19.43 10.51 5.98
CA PRO A 479 -20.71 9.85 5.98
C PRO A 479 -20.66 8.53 5.19
N ALA A 480 -21.28 7.48 5.73
CA ALA A 480 -21.60 6.26 5.03
C ALA A 480 -23.08 5.93 5.18
N THR A 481 -23.73 5.60 4.09
CA THR A 481 -25.12 5.17 4.12
C THR A 481 -25.18 3.67 4.22
N CYS A 482 -25.89 3.16 5.25
CA CYS A 482 -26.00 1.73 5.49
C CYS A 482 -27.22 1.14 4.79
N TYR A 483 -27.07 -0.07 4.28
CA TYR A 483 -28.09 -0.83 3.55
C TYR A 483 -28.17 -2.25 4.09
N LYS A 484 -29.36 -2.82 4.05
CA LYS A 484 -29.57 -4.24 4.35
C LYS A 484 -29.40 -5.07 3.09
N LEU A 485 -28.39 -5.92 3.05
CA LEU A 485 -28.13 -6.79 1.90
C LEU A 485 -28.93 -8.08 1.99
N ASN A 486 -29.42 -8.58 0.84
CA ASN A 486 -30.02 -9.90 0.76
C ASN A 486 -28.98 -10.97 1.10
N GLU A 487 -27.80 -10.88 0.51
CA GLU A 487 -26.69 -11.80 0.78
C GLU A 487 -25.34 -11.08 0.54
N ILE A 488 -24.39 -11.33 1.44
CA ILE A 488 -22.98 -11.04 1.30
C ILE A 488 -22.17 -12.29 1.64
N SER A 489 -21.13 -12.57 0.85
CA SER A 489 -20.25 -13.72 1.08
C SER A 489 -18.80 -13.25 1.21
N VAL A 490 -18.11 -13.76 2.24
CA VAL A 490 -16.68 -13.60 2.45
C VAL A 490 -16.07 -15.01 2.44
N GLY A 491 -15.39 -15.37 1.36
CA GLY A 491 -15.00 -16.76 1.11
C GLY A 491 -16.21 -17.72 1.11
N PRO A 492 -16.18 -18.80 1.92
CA PRO A 492 -17.28 -19.76 2.01
C PRO A 492 -18.43 -19.29 2.92
N TYR A 493 -18.22 -18.22 3.71
CA TYR A 493 -19.19 -17.75 4.68
C TYR A 493 -20.22 -16.83 4.04
N ARG A 494 -21.51 -17.16 4.21
CA ARG A 494 -22.62 -16.43 3.62
C ARG A 494 -23.51 -15.86 4.72
N TYR A 495 -23.84 -14.59 4.59
CA TYR A 495 -24.70 -13.86 5.52
C TYR A 495 -25.88 -13.24 4.78
N GLN A 496 -27.07 -13.49 5.30
CA GLN A 496 -28.31 -12.87 4.80
C GLN A 496 -28.73 -11.74 5.72
N GLY A 497 -29.19 -10.65 5.13
CA GLY A 497 -29.70 -9.51 5.88
C GLY A 497 -28.61 -8.73 6.63
N ALA A 498 -27.34 -8.85 6.27
CA ALA A 498 -26.26 -8.08 6.86
C ALA A 498 -26.43 -6.58 6.58
N SER A 499 -26.11 -5.75 7.58
CA SER A 499 -26.03 -4.28 7.42
C SER A 499 -24.64 -3.92 6.90
N VAL A 500 -24.59 -3.40 5.68
CA VAL A 500 -23.34 -2.93 5.04
C VAL A 500 -23.44 -1.43 4.81
N CYS A 501 -22.41 -0.71 5.21
CA CYS A 501 -22.35 0.74 5.04
C CYS A 501 -21.53 1.07 3.79
N LEU A 502 -22.00 2.03 2.99
CA LEU A 502 -21.35 2.45 1.76
C LEU A 502 -20.84 3.89 1.93
N ALA A 503 -19.53 4.04 1.82
CA ALA A 503 -18.84 5.31 1.83
C ALA A 503 -18.50 5.76 0.40
N LYS A 504 -18.26 7.05 0.21
CA LYS A 504 -17.92 7.61 -1.08
C LYS A 504 -16.75 6.87 -1.73
N GLU A 505 -16.83 6.67 -3.05
CA GLU A 505 -15.78 6.08 -3.85
C GLU A 505 -14.39 6.72 -3.61
N ALA A 506 -14.35 8.00 -3.29
CA ALA A 506 -13.12 8.71 -2.96
C ALA A 506 -12.39 8.16 -1.73
N VAL A 507 -13.10 7.42 -0.85
CA VAL A 507 -12.54 6.83 0.38
C VAL A 507 -11.84 5.49 0.09
N PHE A 508 -12.53 4.59 -0.61
CA PHE A 508 -12.06 3.21 -0.85
C PHE A 508 -11.72 2.94 -2.31
N GLY A 509 -11.89 3.94 -3.17
CA GLY A 509 -11.87 3.75 -4.60
C GLY A 509 -13.09 2.97 -5.10
N LYS A 510 -13.04 2.58 -6.36
CA LYS A 510 -14.19 2.04 -7.08
C LYS A 510 -14.73 0.74 -6.49
N ASP A 511 -13.85 -0.15 -6.05
CA ASP A 511 -14.21 -1.52 -5.68
C ASP A 511 -13.50 -1.96 -4.36
N GLY A 512 -13.19 -1.02 -3.45
CA GLY A 512 -12.55 -1.29 -2.17
C GLY A 512 -13.50 -1.24 -0.98
N GLY A 513 -12.98 -1.60 0.20
CA GLY A 513 -13.71 -1.52 1.46
C GLY A 513 -13.03 -2.22 2.62
N LEU A 514 -13.79 -2.38 3.71
CA LEU A 514 -13.38 -3.05 4.94
C LEU A 514 -14.38 -4.15 5.29
N ILE A 515 -13.89 -5.23 5.88
CA ILE A 515 -14.66 -6.24 6.61
C ILE A 515 -14.31 -6.07 8.07
N GLY A 516 -15.27 -5.61 8.86
CA GLY A 516 -15.05 -5.20 10.23
C GLY A 516 -15.47 -6.20 11.29
N PHE A 517 -15.42 -5.74 12.54
CA PHE A 517 -15.56 -6.59 13.73
C PHE A 517 -16.93 -7.26 13.86
N ASP A 518 -18.02 -6.66 13.39
CA ASP A 518 -19.34 -7.30 13.46
C ASP A 518 -19.43 -8.59 12.62
N PHE A 519 -18.62 -8.71 11.54
CA PHE A 519 -18.40 -9.98 10.85
C PHE A 519 -17.38 -10.82 11.61
N LEU A 520 -16.23 -10.24 11.95
CA LEU A 520 -15.08 -10.96 12.50
C LEU A 520 -15.35 -11.62 13.85
N ARG A 521 -16.25 -11.07 14.67
CA ARG A 521 -16.60 -11.61 16.00
C ARG A 521 -17.17 -13.04 15.98
N HIS A 522 -17.63 -13.51 14.84
CA HIS A 522 -18.15 -14.88 14.69
C HIS A 522 -17.04 -15.94 14.50
N PHE A 523 -15.78 -15.50 14.56
CA PHE A 523 -14.62 -16.36 14.32
C PHE A 523 -13.53 -16.13 15.37
N ASN A 524 -12.72 -17.15 15.59
CA ASN A 524 -11.35 -16.99 16.04
C ASN A 524 -10.45 -16.81 14.82
N TRP A 525 -9.39 -16.00 14.91
CA TRP A 525 -8.57 -15.65 13.77
C TRP A 525 -7.13 -16.10 13.96
N THR A 526 -6.47 -16.51 12.88
CA THR A 526 -5.03 -16.70 12.85
C THR A 526 -4.46 -15.93 11.67
N PHE A 527 -3.66 -14.90 11.97
CA PHE A 527 -2.91 -14.16 10.97
C PHE A 527 -1.61 -14.89 10.69
N ASP A 528 -1.43 -15.34 9.44
CA ASP A 528 -0.24 -16.00 8.92
C ASP A 528 0.23 -15.25 7.66
N TYR A 529 0.78 -14.06 7.89
CA TYR A 529 1.21 -13.20 6.78
C TYR A 529 2.45 -13.72 6.07
N THR A 530 3.25 -14.56 6.71
CA THR A 530 4.39 -15.22 6.06
C THR A 530 3.97 -16.15 4.92
N ARG A 531 2.75 -16.68 5.00
CA ARG A 531 2.13 -17.51 3.94
C ARG A 531 1.01 -16.79 3.21
N SER A 532 0.84 -15.48 3.44
CA SER A 532 -0.25 -14.65 2.86
C SER A 532 -1.63 -15.24 3.14
N HIS A 533 -1.89 -15.64 4.39
CA HIS A 533 -3.18 -16.21 4.80
C HIS A 533 -3.72 -15.56 6.08
N VAL A 534 -5.05 -15.51 6.15
CA VAL A 534 -5.80 -15.33 7.40
C VAL A 534 -6.72 -16.53 7.55
N VAL A 535 -6.55 -17.30 8.61
CA VAL A 535 -7.44 -18.45 8.92
C VAL A 535 -8.54 -17.98 9.84
N MET A 536 -9.79 -18.23 9.47
CA MET A 536 -10.96 -17.95 10.29
C MET A 536 -11.63 -19.27 10.70
N THR A 537 -11.79 -19.48 12.00
CA THR A 537 -12.45 -20.65 12.59
C THR A 537 -13.75 -20.18 13.25
N PRO A 538 -14.94 -20.65 12.83
CA PRO A 538 -16.19 -20.30 13.47
C PRO A 538 -16.15 -20.59 14.97
N ASN A 539 -16.56 -19.64 15.80
CA ASN A 539 -16.45 -19.71 17.26
C ASN A 539 -17.81 -19.96 17.97
N GLY A 540 -18.90 -20.09 17.20
CA GLY A 540 -20.24 -20.38 17.73
C GLY A 540 -20.96 -19.17 18.36
N GLN A 541 -20.43 -17.93 18.25
CA GLN A 541 -21.05 -16.70 18.76
C GLN A 541 -21.99 -16.04 17.75
#